data_fcc49eb134e6d09f79504f047f31b105
#
_entry.id   fcc49eb134e6d09f79504f047f31b105
#
_cell.length_a   1.000
_cell.length_b   1.000
_cell.length_c   1.000
_cell.angle_alpha   90.00
_cell.angle_beta   90.00
_cell.angle_gamma   90.00
#
_symmetry.space_group_name_H-M   'P 1'
#
loop_
_entity.id
_entity.type
_entity.pdbx_description
1 polymer ?
#
loop_
_entity_poly.entity_id
_entity_poly.type
_entity_poly.pdbx_seq_one_letter_code
_entity_poly.pdbx_strand_id
1 'polypeptide(L)'
;MNVKSARTIRVAVVGAGPAGQAHAFGFRNAGMADALAGIEVVLDTVVDPDTALAETVARRYGFARTAADVSEILDNPEIEVVSVALPSFLSVPVLGSLLRAGKHVLGEKPLGRSGAEAAELVEIADRTESVAAVGFSYRRLPAVAQLRDAVRDGSIGTPYFARAHFLSDYALDPSSPMAWRFDREASGGGTILDMATHTIDALEYVLGDVGEVLACTLDTTITRRPGEDGQTHEVTNDDTALISLRFAGGALASILSSRVGAGCPIELGLEVFGSTGHVRYAFNRPNEWILYQKDLGEPGTDAPRTIIPGPSARYFTDTMPMAARGNATGYGEAFVAQMQELLRAVVAGEPMDTSFKAAARTMRVVDAALASASERRPVVVARA
;
A
#
# COMPACT_ATOMS: atom_id res chain seq x y z
N MET A 1 5.91 -41.13 -9.40
CA MET A 1 5.38 -39.76 -9.37
C MET A 1 6.23 -38.95 -10.34
N ASN A 2 5.67 -38.53 -11.49
CA ASN A 2 6.34 -37.58 -12.37
C ASN A 2 6.39 -36.23 -11.65
N VAL A 3 7.56 -35.84 -11.14
CA VAL A 3 7.82 -34.48 -10.69
C VAL A 3 7.72 -33.63 -11.96
N LYS A 4 6.59 -32.94 -12.18
CA LYS A 4 6.54 -31.85 -13.16
C LYS A 4 7.70 -30.92 -12.81
N SER A 5 8.55 -30.59 -13.78
CA SER A 5 9.60 -29.60 -13.58
C SER A 5 8.99 -28.34 -12.99
N ALA A 6 9.46 -27.92 -11.82
CA ALA A 6 9.00 -26.70 -11.17
C ALA A 6 9.24 -25.52 -12.14
N ARG A 7 8.22 -24.67 -12.36
CA ARG A 7 8.42 -23.40 -13.07
C ARG A 7 9.25 -22.51 -12.15
N THR A 8 10.36 -22.00 -12.62
CA THR A 8 11.18 -21.02 -11.88
C THR A 8 10.74 -19.61 -12.28
N ILE A 9 10.46 -18.77 -11.28
CA ILE A 9 10.23 -17.33 -11.46
C ILE A 9 11.38 -16.59 -10.78
N ARG A 10 12.21 -15.89 -11.58
CA ARG A 10 13.30 -15.06 -11.06
C ARG A 10 12.80 -13.66 -10.81
N VAL A 11 13.08 -13.16 -9.61
CA VAL A 11 12.62 -11.85 -9.15
C VAL A 11 13.79 -10.91 -8.87
N ALA A 12 13.61 -9.62 -9.16
CA ALA A 12 14.52 -8.58 -8.74
C ALA A 12 13.81 -7.55 -7.85
N VAL A 13 14.59 -6.89 -7.00
CA VAL A 13 14.13 -5.78 -6.15
C VAL A 13 14.97 -4.55 -6.44
N VAL A 14 14.34 -3.45 -6.84
CA VAL A 14 14.98 -2.15 -7.10
C VAL A 14 14.74 -1.24 -5.90
N GLY A 15 15.83 -0.85 -5.25
CA GLY A 15 15.86 -0.15 -3.97
C GLY A 15 16.10 -1.11 -2.79
N ALA A 16 17.23 -0.95 -2.10
CA ALA A 16 17.64 -1.77 -0.95
C ALA A 16 17.27 -1.16 0.41
N GLY A 17 16.52 -0.06 0.42
CA GLY A 17 16.00 0.61 1.62
C GLY A 17 14.97 -0.24 2.38
N PRO A 18 14.36 0.30 3.47
CA PRO A 18 13.44 -0.47 4.32
C PRO A 18 12.28 -1.12 3.54
N ALA A 19 11.65 -0.40 2.59
CA ALA A 19 10.57 -0.96 1.77
C ALA A 19 11.05 -2.08 0.85
N GLY A 20 12.23 -1.92 0.19
CA GLY A 20 12.82 -2.98 -0.62
C GLY A 20 13.18 -4.21 0.18
N GLN A 21 13.64 -4.05 1.43
CA GLN A 21 13.90 -5.17 2.33
C GLN A 21 12.60 -5.89 2.73
N ALA A 22 11.48 -5.15 2.93
CA ALA A 22 10.17 -5.76 3.15
C ALA A 22 9.69 -6.56 1.92
N HIS A 23 9.95 -6.05 0.70
CA HIS A 23 9.68 -6.79 -0.53
C HIS A 23 10.55 -8.05 -0.65
N ALA A 24 11.83 -7.95 -0.34
CA ALA A 24 12.74 -9.10 -0.32
C ALA A 24 12.28 -10.18 0.67
N PHE A 25 11.85 -9.78 1.88
CA PHE A 25 11.24 -10.66 2.87
C PHE A 25 9.98 -11.34 2.31
N GLY A 26 9.11 -10.57 1.67
CA GLY A 26 7.89 -11.07 1.05
C GLY A 26 8.17 -12.13 -0.01
N PHE A 27 9.06 -11.87 -0.97
CA PHE A 27 9.44 -12.83 -2.01
C PHE A 27 10.10 -14.10 -1.45
N ARG A 28 11.02 -13.93 -0.47
CA ARG A 28 11.70 -15.08 0.14
C ARG A 28 10.73 -16.08 0.76
N ASN A 29 9.61 -15.60 1.30
CA ASN A 29 8.62 -16.41 1.97
C ASN A 29 7.37 -16.71 1.11
N ALA A 30 7.29 -16.18 -0.11
CA ALA A 30 6.11 -16.34 -0.97
C ALA A 30 5.82 -17.80 -1.36
N GLY A 31 6.86 -18.62 -1.50
CA GLY A 31 6.73 -20.03 -1.87
C GLY A 31 6.00 -20.93 -0.84
N MET A 32 5.64 -20.39 0.33
CA MET A 32 4.82 -21.12 1.32
C MET A 32 3.35 -21.29 0.91
N ALA A 33 2.86 -20.54 -0.09
CA ALA A 33 1.47 -20.61 -0.52
C ALA A 33 1.19 -21.89 -1.33
N ASP A 34 0.17 -22.64 -0.93
CA ASP A 34 -0.29 -23.83 -1.66
C ASP A 34 -0.63 -23.52 -3.14
N ALA A 35 -1.17 -22.34 -3.41
CA ALA A 35 -1.49 -21.87 -4.76
C ALA A 35 -0.25 -21.65 -5.65
N LEU A 36 0.97 -21.60 -5.06
CA LEU A 36 2.25 -21.52 -5.74
C LEU A 36 3.01 -22.86 -5.71
N ALA A 37 2.34 -23.96 -5.35
CA ALA A 37 2.94 -25.30 -5.37
C ALA A 37 3.47 -25.62 -6.77
N GLY A 38 4.75 -25.97 -6.86
CA GLY A 38 5.45 -26.21 -8.13
C GLY A 38 6.04 -24.95 -8.77
N ILE A 39 6.01 -23.80 -8.10
CA ILE A 39 6.74 -22.57 -8.46
C ILE A 39 7.96 -22.43 -7.56
N GLU A 40 9.12 -22.32 -8.15
CA GLU A 40 10.36 -21.96 -7.46
C GLU A 40 10.58 -20.46 -7.61
N VAL A 41 10.58 -19.72 -6.50
CA VAL A 41 10.86 -18.28 -6.49
C VAL A 41 12.34 -18.07 -6.20
N VAL A 42 13.07 -17.51 -7.17
CA VAL A 42 14.51 -17.24 -7.07
C VAL A 42 14.73 -15.74 -6.91
N LEU A 43 15.30 -15.33 -5.77
CA LEU A 43 15.76 -13.96 -5.57
C LEU A 43 17.05 -13.78 -6.40
N ASP A 44 16.90 -13.16 -7.57
CA ASP A 44 18.00 -13.03 -8.53
C ASP A 44 18.88 -11.82 -8.23
N THR A 45 18.34 -10.60 -8.35
CA THR A 45 19.14 -9.37 -8.24
C THR A 45 18.48 -8.36 -7.30
N VAL A 46 19.27 -7.75 -6.41
CA VAL A 46 18.90 -6.51 -5.74
C VAL A 46 19.68 -5.35 -6.35
N VAL A 47 18.97 -4.26 -6.69
CA VAL A 47 19.53 -3.09 -7.39
C VAL A 47 19.50 -1.89 -6.45
N ASP A 48 20.66 -1.30 -6.19
CA ASP A 48 20.78 -0.04 -5.44
C ASP A 48 22.11 0.64 -5.79
N PRO A 49 22.15 1.97 -6.01
CA PRO A 49 23.39 2.70 -6.25
C PRO A 49 24.35 2.64 -5.05
N ASP A 50 23.86 2.45 -3.83
CA ASP A 50 24.68 2.09 -2.68
C ASP A 50 25.00 0.58 -2.73
N THR A 51 26.12 0.26 -3.37
CA THR A 51 26.56 -1.12 -3.56
C THR A 51 26.80 -1.85 -2.24
N ALA A 52 27.24 -1.18 -1.20
CA ALA A 52 27.47 -1.78 0.12
C ALA A 52 26.14 -2.16 0.80
N LEU A 53 25.13 -1.31 0.65
CA LEU A 53 23.77 -1.62 1.09
C LEU A 53 23.17 -2.78 0.29
N ALA A 54 23.31 -2.75 -1.05
CA ALA A 54 22.85 -3.83 -1.94
C ALA A 54 23.48 -5.19 -1.55
N GLU A 55 24.78 -5.25 -1.34
CA GLU A 55 25.49 -6.47 -0.89
C GLU A 55 25.00 -6.96 0.48
N THR A 56 24.74 -6.04 1.40
CA THR A 56 24.20 -6.37 2.73
C THR A 56 22.82 -7.01 2.63
N VAL A 57 21.95 -6.43 1.80
CA VAL A 57 20.60 -6.94 1.55
C VAL A 57 20.66 -8.27 0.79
N ALA A 58 21.54 -8.39 -0.21
CA ALA A 58 21.73 -9.64 -0.95
C ALA A 58 22.10 -10.80 -0.01
N ARG A 59 23.08 -10.61 0.86
CA ARG A 59 23.47 -11.63 1.86
C ARG A 59 22.33 -11.96 2.83
N ARG A 60 21.62 -10.95 3.31
CA ARG A 60 20.54 -11.12 4.30
C ARG A 60 19.37 -11.92 3.76
N TYR A 61 18.94 -11.62 2.53
CA TYR A 61 17.75 -12.22 1.94
C TYR A 61 18.06 -13.34 0.94
N GLY A 62 19.31 -13.53 0.55
CA GLY A 62 19.75 -14.61 -0.32
C GLY A 62 19.57 -14.31 -1.81
N PHE A 63 19.78 -13.05 -2.23
CA PHE A 63 19.90 -12.72 -3.66
C PHE A 63 21.18 -13.29 -4.24
N ALA A 64 21.08 -13.75 -5.48
CA ALA A 64 22.24 -14.32 -6.21
C ALA A 64 23.23 -13.23 -6.64
N ARG A 65 22.74 -12.01 -6.92
CA ARG A 65 23.51 -10.90 -7.50
C ARG A 65 23.09 -9.55 -6.92
N THR A 66 23.96 -8.56 -7.10
CA THR A 66 23.68 -7.15 -6.91
C THR A 66 23.90 -6.40 -8.22
N ALA A 67 23.24 -5.27 -8.41
CA ALA A 67 23.46 -4.33 -9.48
C ALA A 67 23.42 -2.90 -8.96
N ALA A 68 24.12 -1.99 -9.61
CA ALA A 68 24.12 -0.57 -9.23
C ALA A 68 23.02 0.22 -9.95
N ASP A 69 22.60 -0.24 -11.11
CA ASP A 69 21.62 0.45 -11.96
C ASP A 69 20.58 -0.53 -12.53
N VAL A 70 19.36 -0.03 -12.73
CA VAL A 70 18.25 -0.84 -13.27
C VAL A 70 18.51 -1.33 -14.70
N SER A 71 19.31 -0.64 -15.48
CA SER A 71 19.68 -1.06 -16.85
C SER A 71 20.31 -2.45 -16.89
N GLU A 72 20.99 -2.87 -15.82
CA GLU A 72 21.61 -4.19 -15.73
C GLU A 72 20.60 -5.36 -15.69
N ILE A 73 19.34 -5.08 -15.37
CA ILE A 73 18.27 -6.08 -15.32
C ILE A 73 17.24 -5.97 -16.45
N LEU A 74 17.19 -4.83 -17.17
CA LEU A 74 16.19 -4.59 -18.22
C LEU A 74 16.25 -5.67 -19.32
N ASP A 75 17.46 -5.93 -19.83
CA ASP A 75 17.69 -6.84 -20.94
C ASP A 75 17.89 -8.31 -20.50
N ASN A 76 17.81 -8.59 -19.19
CA ASN A 76 17.93 -9.96 -18.71
C ASN A 76 16.61 -10.71 -18.84
N PRO A 77 16.45 -11.64 -19.81
CA PRO A 77 15.18 -12.35 -20.03
C PRO A 77 14.83 -13.33 -18.92
N GLU A 78 15.79 -13.71 -18.08
CA GLU A 78 15.54 -14.63 -16.98
C GLU A 78 14.80 -13.95 -15.81
N ILE A 79 14.95 -12.63 -15.63
CA ILE A 79 14.23 -11.87 -14.60
C ILE A 79 12.83 -11.56 -15.13
N GLU A 80 11.82 -12.18 -14.54
CA GLU A 80 10.42 -12.08 -14.98
C GLU A 80 9.66 -11.00 -14.19
N VAL A 81 9.91 -10.91 -12.88
CA VAL A 81 9.17 -10.05 -11.94
C VAL A 81 10.13 -9.08 -11.26
N VAL A 82 9.76 -7.82 -11.22
CA VAL A 82 10.56 -6.77 -10.56
C VAL A 82 9.69 -5.97 -9.61
N SER A 83 10.11 -5.85 -8.35
CA SER A 83 9.50 -4.88 -7.43
C SER A 83 10.35 -3.63 -7.32
N VAL A 84 9.69 -2.46 -7.25
CA VAL A 84 10.33 -1.14 -7.25
C VAL A 84 9.96 -0.39 -5.96
N ALA A 85 10.95 -0.17 -5.12
CA ALA A 85 10.85 0.48 -3.81
C ALA A 85 11.75 1.72 -3.76
N LEU A 86 11.50 2.66 -4.65
CA LEU A 86 12.26 3.90 -4.84
C LEU A 86 11.49 5.13 -4.33
N PRO A 87 12.17 6.25 -4.07
CA PRO A 87 11.52 7.55 -3.92
C PRO A 87 10.61 7.88 -5.11
N SER A 88 9.50 8.57 -4.87
CA SER A 88 8.43 8.80 -5.86
C SER A 88 8.94 9.44 -7.16
N PHE A 89 9.91 10.37 -7.08
CA PHE A 89 10.49 11.04 -8.26
C PHE A 89 11.33 10.12 -9.16
N LEU A 90 11.80 8.98 -8.66
CA LEU A 90 12.56 7.98 -9.41
C LEU A 90 11.69 6.82 -9.90
N SER A 91 10.55 6.57 -9.26
CA SER A 91 9.77 5.35 -9.50
C SER A 91 9.11 5.31 -10.87
N VAL A 92 8.57 6.43 -11.35
CA VAL A 92 7.81 6.48 -12.62
C VAL A 92 8.66 6.10 -13.85
N PRO A 93 9.84 6.71 -14.09
CA PRO A 93 10.67 6.32 -15.23
C PRO A 93 11.16 4.87 -15.12
N VAL A 94 11.47 4.38 -13.92
CA VAL A 94 11.92 3.00 -13.71
C VAL A 94 10.79 2.00 -13.98
N LEU A 95 9.59 2.22 -13.44
CA LEU A 95 8.42 1.37 -13.71
C LEU A 95 8.07 1.34 -15.20
N GLY A 96 8.10 2.52 -15.86
CA GLY A 96 7.85 2.61 -17.28
C GLY A 96 8.87 1.85 -18.14
N SER A 97 10.17 1.89 -17.79
CA SER A 97 11.22 1.16 -18.52
C SER A 97 11.07 -0.35 -18.35
N LEU A 98 10.78 -0.81 -17.13
CA LEU A 98 10.57 -2.24 -16.83
C LEU A 98 9.36 -2.80 -17.59
N LEU A 99 8.24 -2.06 -17.62
CA LEU A 99 7.05 -2.47 -18.37
C LEU A 99 7.34 -2.57 -19.89
N ARG A 100 8.04 -1.58 -20.46
CA ARG A 100 8.44 -1.63 -21.88
C ARG A 100 9.39 -2.78 -22.21
N ALA A 101 10.17 -3.21 -21.21
CA ALA A 101 11.01 -4.41 -21.29
C ALA A 101 10.24 -5.73 -21.07
N GLY A 102 8.91 -5.67 -20.90
CA GLY A 102 8.05 -6.85 -20.71
C GLY A 102 8.11 -7.46 -19.31
N LYS A 103 8.65 -6.75 -18.31
CA LYS A 103 8.70 -7.23 -16.93
C LYS A 103 7.34 -7.05 -16.25
N HIS A 104 6.93 -8.03 -15.44
CA HIS A 104 5.86 -7.84 -14.48
C HIS A 104 6.36 -6.97 -13.33
N VAL A 105 5.57 -6.00 -12.87
CA VAL A 105 6.05 -5.02 -11.88
C VAL A 105 5.12 -4.87 -10.68
N LEU A 106 5.74 -4.67 -9.51
CA LEU A 106 5.09 -4.14 -8.32
C LEU A 106 5.81 -2.84 -7.92
N GLY A 107 5.15 -1.70 -8.07
CA GLY A 107 5.66 -0.42 -7.56
C GLY A 107 5.24 -0.19 -6.11
N GLU A 108 6.09 0.46 -5.30
CA GLU A 108 5.64 1.01 -4.04
C GLU A 108 4.64 2.16 -4.25
N LYS A 109 3.79 2.37 -3.23
CA LYS A 109 2.87 3.51 -3.22
C LYS A 109 3.63 4.83 -2.90
N PRO A 110 3.14 5.97 -3.35
CA PRO A 110 2.04 6.17 -4.30
C PRO A 110 2.44 5.83 -5.74
N LEU A 111 1.47 5.62 -6.62
CA LEU A 111 1.73 5.43 -8.05
C LEU A 111 2.07 6.77 -8.70
N GLY A 112 3.33 7.18 -8.63
CA GLY A 112 3.78 8.50 -9.07
C GLY A 112 3.48 9.61 -8.06
N ARG A 113 3.78 10.86 -8.45
CA ARG A 113 3.61 12.07 -7.64
C ARG A 113 2.29 12.80 -7.92
N SER A 114 1.56 12.38 -8.95
CA SER A 114 0.29 12.97 -9.40
C SER A 114 -0.56 11.96 -10.15
N GLY A 115 -1.84 12.26 -10.33
CA GLY A 115 -2.72 11.48 -11.19
C GLY A 115 -2.28 11.45 -12.66
N ALA A 116 -1.59 12.48 -13.14
CA ALA A 116 -1.04 12.50 -14.49
C ALA A 116 0.08 11.47 -14.67
N GLU A 117 1.03 11.39 -13.73
CA GLU A 117 2.09 10.37 -13.74
C GLU A 117 1.49 8.95 -13.59
N ALA A 118 0.46 8.80 -12.74
CA ALA A 118 -0.25 7.53 -12.62
C ALA A 118 -0.95 7.12 -13.92
N ALA A 119 -1.57 8.07 -14.62
CA ALA A 119 -2.22 7.83 -15.91
C ALA A 119 -1.21 7.42 -16.99
N GLU A 120 -0.05 8.06 -17.06
CA GLU A 120 1.05 7.67 -17.97
C GLU A 120 1.46 6.20 -17.73
N LEU A 121 1.64 5.81 -16.47
CA LEU A 121 2.01 4.43 -16.14
C LEU A 121 0.90 3.43 -16.51
N VAL A 122 -0.37 3.80 -16.36
CA VAL A 122 -1.50 2.98 -16.81
C VAL A 122 -1.47 2.81 -18.33
N GLU A 123 -1.24 3.89 -19.11
CA GLU A 123 -1.14 3.81 -20.56
C GLU A 123 0.02 2.90 -21.02
N ILE A 124 1.16 2.94 -20.33
CA ILE A 124 2.28 2.06 -20.64
C ILE A 124 1.90 0.61 -20.32
N ALA A 125 1.31 0.35 -19.16
CA ALA A 125 0.91 -0.99 -18.74
C ALA A 125 -0.14 -1.60 -19.70
N ASP A 126 -1.11 -0.81 -20.18
CA ASP A 126 -2.16 -1.24 -21.10
C ASP A 126 -1.64 -1.65 -22.50
N ARG A 127 -0.41 -1.30 -22.84
CA ARG A 127 0.26 -1.70 -24.08
C ARG A 127 1.12 -2.95 -23.93
N THR A 128 1.12 -3.57 -22.74
CA THR A 128 1.91 -4.75 -22.44
C THR A 128 0.99 -5.86 -21.88
N GLU A 129 1.48 -7.09 -21.89
CA GLU A 129 0.83 -8.23 -21.21
C GLU A 129 1.32 -8.36 -19.76
N SER A 130 2.06 -7.39 -19.28
CA SER A 130 2.68 -7.41 -17.95
C SER A 130 1.64 -7.19 -16.85
N VAL A 131 1.75 -7.94 -15.77
CA VAL A 131 1.08 -7.61 -14.51
C VAL A 131 1.74 -6.36 -13.93
N ALA A 132 0.95 -5.30 -13.72
CA ALA A 132 1.38 -4.04 -13.15
C ALA A 132 0.53 -3.70 -11.92
N ALA A 133 1.15 -3.69 -10.73
CA ALA A 133 0.47 -3.52 -9.45
C ALA A 133 1.21 -2.58 -8.49
N VAL A 134 0.50 -2.09 -7.48
CA VAL A 134 1.01 -1.20 -6.43
C VAL A 134 0.95 -1.86 -5.07
N GLY A 135 1.92 -1.56 -4.24
CA GLY A 135 2.12 -2.10 -2.90
C GLY A 135 1.19 -1.52 -1.83
N PHE A 136 -0.12 -1.69 -1.97
CA PHE A 136 -1.08 -1.39 -0.90
C PHE A 136 -1.18 -2.56 0.09
N SER A 137 -0.12 -2.77 0.87
CA SER A 137 0.07 -3.92 1.74
C SER A 137 -0.99 -4.06 2.85
N TYR A 138 -1.61 -2.97 3.31
CA TYR A 138 -2.65 -3.03 4.35
C TYR A 138 -3.89 -3.82 3.93
N ARG A 139 -4.22 -3.90 2.62
CA ARG A 139 -5.29 -4.78 2.12
C ARG A 139 -5.02 -6.26 2.38
N ARG A 140 -3.75 -6.63 2.61
CA ARG A 140 -3.29 -8.03 2.81
C ARG A 140 -3.27 -8.45 4.28
N LEU A 141 -3.72 -7.59 5.18
CA LEU A 141 -3.94 -7.96 6.58
C LEU A 141 -5.25 -8.74 6.69
N PRO A 142 -5.25 -9.93 7.32
CA PRO A 142 -6.46 -10.77 7.43
C PRO A 142 -7.64 -10.04 8.07
N ALA A 143 -7.39 -9.22 9.09
CA ALA A 143 -8.44 -8.44 9.76
C ALA A 143 -9.07 -7.41 8.83
N VAL A 144 -8.29 -6.72 7.99
CA VAL A 144 -8.79 -5.74 7.01
C VAL A 144 -9.58 -6.42 5.90
N ALA A 145 -9.10 -7.58 5.43
CA ALA A 145 -9.81 -8.36 4.42
C ALA A 145 -11.17 -8.86 4.92
N GLN A 146 -11.24 -9.40 6.15
CA GLN A 146 -12.50 -9.83 6.76
C GLN A 146 -13.45 -8.68 7.04
N LEU A 147 -12.94 -7.53 7.51
CA LEU A 147 -13.74 -6.33 7.72
C LEU A 147 -14.39 -5.88 6.40
N ARG A 148 -13.62 -5.83 5.32
CA ARG A 148 -14.15 -5.52 3.98
C ARG A 148 -15.24 -6.51 3.58
N ASP A 149 -15.00 -7.79 3.75
CA ASP A 149 -15.96 -8.82 3.36
C ASP A 149 -17.28 -8.68 4.18
N ALA A 150 -17.19 -8.41 5.49
CA ALA A 150 -18.35 -8.15 6.34
C ALA A 150 -19.15 -6.90 5.92
N VAL A 151 -18.50 -5.85 5.42
CA VAL A 151 -19.20 -4.68 4.86
C VAL A 151 -19.90 -5.04 3.55
N ARG A 152 -19.23 -5.79 2.68
CA ARG A 152 -19.74 -6.15 1.35
C ARG A 152 -20.85 -7.20 1.37
N ASP A 153 -20.84 -8.11 2.35
CA ASP A 153 -21.90 -9.10 2.54
C ASP A 153 -23.15 -8.55 3.24
N GLY A 154 -23.11 -7.26 3.61
CA GLY A 154 -24.23 -6.57 4.25
C GLY A 154 -24.33 -6.77 5.76
N SER A 155 -23.29 -7.30 6.43
CA SER A 155 -23.28 -7.53 7.88
C SER A 155 -23.58 -6.29 8.72
N ILE A 156 -23.36 -5.10 8.18
CA ILE A 156 -23.67 -3.80 8.85
C ILE A 156 -24.83 -3.05 8.18
N GLY A 157 -25.51 -3.66 7.21
CA GLY A 157 -26.50 -3.01 6.38
C GLY A 157 -25.87 -2.01 5.39
N THR A 158 -26.63 -0.98 5.00
CA THR A 158 -26.15 0.07 4.09
C THR A 158 -25.14 0.99 4.80
N PRO A 159 -23.91 1.15 4.29
CA PRO A 159 -22.94 2.08 4.87
C PRO A 159 -23.43 3.54 4.77
N TYR A 160 -23.39 4.27 5.88
CA TYR A 160 -23.78 5.67 5.95
C TYR A 160 -22.59 6.61 6.02
N PHE A 161 -21.61 6.28 6.88
CA PHE A 161 -20.40 7.06 7.01
C PHE A 161 -19.23 6.22 7.49
N ALA A 162 -18.01 6.73 7.26
CA ALA A 162 -16.77 6.14 7.70
C ALA A 162 -15.84 7.20 8.29
N ARG A 163 -14.91 6.78 9.10
CA ARG A 163 -13.75 7.56 9.47
C ARG A 163 -12.49 6.74 9.36
N ALA A 164 -11.42 7.36 8.90
CA ALA A 164 -10.11 6.73 8.83
C ALA A 164 -9.04 7.71 9.31
N HIS A 165 -7.94 7.18 9.81
CA HIS A 165 -6.78 7.98 10.13
C HIS A 165 -5.50 7.22 9.84
N PHE A 166 -4.43 7.96 9.56
CA PHE A 166 -3.07 7.46 9.59
C PHE A 166 -2.20 8.49 10.27
N LEU A 167 -1.74 8.17 11.48
CA LEU A 167 -0.92 9.02 12.30
C LEU A 167 0.47 8.42 12.45
N SER A 168 1.47 9.28 12.43
CA SER A 168 2.84 8.93 12.76
C SER A 168 3.56 10.14 13.36
N ASP A 169 4.65 9.91 14.07
CA ASP A 169 5.49 10.95 14.67
C ASP A 169 6.89 11.03 14.04
N TYR A 170 7.15 10.32 12.94
CA TYR A 170 8.48 10.24 12.34
C TYR A 170 9.04 11.61 11.88
N ALA A 171 8.16 12.57 11.60
CA ALA A 171 8.55 13.92 11.17
C ALA A 171 8.43 14.99 12.28
N LEU A 172 8.11 14.57 13.52
CA LEU A 172 7.84 15.48 14.63
C LEU A 172 9.07 16.29 15.08
N ASP A 173 10.26 15.67 15.03
CA ASP A 173 11.50 16.36 15.45
C ASP A 173 11.95 17.36 14.38
N PRO A 174 11.93 18.68 14.64
CA PRO A 174 12.37 19.70 13.68
C PRO A 174 13.88 19.67 13.41
N SER A 175 14.68 18.99 14.25
CA SER A 175 16.12 18.81 14.05
C SER A 175 16.46 17.69 13.07
N SER A 176 15.49 16.86 12.69
CA SER A 176 15.67 15.83 11.66
C SER A 176 16.06 16.47 10.33
N PRO A 177 17.06 15.91 9.60
CA PRO A 177 17.58 16.53 8.39
C PRO A 177 16.54 16.63 7.27
N MET A 178 16.72 17.64 6.41
CA MET A 178 15.96 17.78 5.18
C MET A 178 16.12 16.53 4.31
N ALA A 179 15.01 16.02 3.79
CA ALA A 179 14.98 14.85 2.92
C ALA A 179 13.95 15.07 1.81
N TRP A 180 14.00 14.28 0.74
CA TRP A 180 13.09 14.37 -0.39
C TRP A 180 11.59 14.32 0.01
N ARG A 181 11.27 13.65 1.13
CA ARG A 181 9.89 13.58 1.67
C ARG A 181 9.35 14.91 2.19
N PHE A 182 10.20 15.92 2.38
CA PHE A 182 9.82 17.24 2.85
C PHE A 182 9.81 18.29 1.72
N ASP A 183 10.20 17.87 0.52
CA ASP A 183 10.18 18.67 -0.70
C ASP A 183 9.02 18.25 -1.60
N ARG A 184 8.14 19.20 -1.93
CA ARG A 184 6.95 18.96 -2.75
C ARG A 184 7.29 18.57 -4.19
N GLU A 185 8.36 19.13 -4.77
CA GLU A 185 8.76 18.80 -6.13
C GLU A 185 9.22 17.34 -6.22
N ALA A 186 9.98 16.88 -5.24
CA ALA A 186 10.48 15.51 -5.20
C ALA A 186 9.40 14.49 -4.82
N SER A 187 8.54 14.82 -3.84
CA SER A 187 7.56 13.88 -3.28
C SER A 187 6.17 13.97 -3.91
N GLY A 188 5.81 15.09 -4.56
CA GLY A 188 4.47 15.40 -5.04
C GLY A 188 3.53 15.98 -3.97
N GLY A 189 3.78 15.69 -2.71
CA GLY A 189 3.04 16.15 -1.53
C GLY A 189 3.60 15.54 -0.26
N GLY A 190 3.11 15.98 0.88
CA GLY A 190 3.52 15.48 2.18
C GLY A 190 2.70 14.26 2.62
N THR A 191 2.07 14.38 3.78
CA THR A 191 1.25 13.30 4.35
C THR A 191 0.07 12.91 3.46
N ILE A 192 -0.42 13.83 2.61
CA ILE A 192 -1.50 13.53 1.67
C ILE A 192 -1.11 12.45 0.66
N LEU A 193 0.15 12.41 0.22
CA LEU A 193 0.66 11.36 -0.67
C LEU A 193 1.26 10.19 0.09
N ASP A 194 2.04 10.45 1.14
CA ASP A 194 2.75 9.38 1.84
C ASP A 194 1.82 8.49 2.68
N MET A 195 0.86 9.09 3.37
CA MET A 195 0.02 8.39 4.36
C MET A 195 -1.45 8.34 3.96
N ALA A 196 -2.02 9.45 3.47
CA ALA A 196 -3.45 9.47 3.13
C ALA A 196 -3.79 8.56 1.95
N THR A 197 -2.86 8.27 1.04
CA THR A 197 -3.07 7.27 -0.02
C THR A 197 -3.40 5.89 0.53
N HIS A 198 -2.81 5.48 1.66
CA HIS A 198 -3.17 4.22 2.32
C HIS A 198 -4.60 4.23 2.88
N THR A 199 -5.03 5.34 3.50
CA THR A 199 -6.38 5.44 4.05
C THR A 199 -7.43 5.60 2.96
N ILE A 200 -7.15 6.34 1.90
CA ILE A 200 -8.02 6.44 0.73
C ILE A 200 -8.18 5.06 0.09
N ASP A 201 -7.07 4.37 -0.19
CA ASP A 201 -7.06 3.02 -0.74
C ASP A 201 -7.83 2.01 0.14
N ALA A 202 -7.62 2.04 1.46
CA ALA A 202 -8.33 1.17 2.39
C ALA A 202 -9.85 1.44 2.40
N LEU A 203 -10.26 2.72 2.35
CA LEU A 203 -11.67 3.09 2.24
C LEU A 203 -12.26 2.68 0.88
N GLU A 204 -11.54 2.89 -0.24
CA GLU A 204 -11.99 2.42 -1.57
C GLU A 204 -12.08 0.89 -1.62
N TYR A 205 -11.16 0.18 -0.96
CA TYR A 205 -11.20 -1.28 -0.84
C TYR A 205 -12.47 -1.78 -0.14
N VAL A 206 -12.95 -1.04 0.86
CA VAL A 206 -14.13 -1.42 1.66
C VAL A 206 -15.43 -0.91 1.06
N LEU A 207 -15.50 0.37 0.64
CA LEU A 207 -16.73 1.09 0.28
C LEU A 207 -16.91 1.29 -1.24
N GLY A 208 -15.88 0.98 -2.05
CA GLY A 208 -15.88 1.25 -3.49
C GLY A 208 -15.36 2.65 -3.82
N ASP A 209 -15.65 3.14 -5.01
CA ASP A 209 -15.04 4.33 -5.57
C ASP A 209 -15.50 5.63 -4.85
N VAL A 210 -14.57 6.56 -4.64
CA VAL A 210 -14.85 7.93 -4.21
C VAL A 210 -15.42 8.72 -5.38
N GLY A 211 -16.58 9.36 -5.17
CA GLY A 211 -17.23 10.20 -6.18
C GLY A 211 -16.85 11.68 -6.07
N GLU A 212 -16.59 12.18 -4.86
CA GLU A 212 -16.37 13.60 -4.62
C GLU A 212 -15.49 13.82 -3.38
N VAL A 213 -14.58 14.76 -3.45
CA VAL A 213 -13.91 15.36 -2.30
C VAL A 213 -14.72 16.59 -1.89
N LEU A 214 -15.33 16.52 -0.71
CA LEU A 214 -16.20 17.60 -0.19
C LEU A 214 -15.38 18.76 0.37
N ALA A 215 -14.25 18.45 1.02
CA ALA A 215 -13.30 19.43 1.55
C ALA A 215 -11.93 18.78 1.78
N CYS A 216 -10.88 19.57 1.66
CA CYS A 216 -9.53 19.22 2.09
C CYS A 216 -8.86 20.42 2.74
N THR A 217 -8.14 20.16 3.84
CA THR A 217 -7.26 21.15 4.49
C THR A 217 -5.90 20.51 4.69
N LEU A 218 -4.86 21.23 4.28
CA LEU A 218 -3.45 20.82 4.43
C LEU A 218 -2.75 21.83 5.34
N ASP A 219 -1.91 21.34 6.24
CA ASP A 219 -1.10 22.16 7.13
C ASP A 219 0.35 21.70 7.14
N THR A 220 1.27 22.66 7.18
CA THR A 220 2.71 22.43 7.35
C THR A 220 3.14 22.96 8.71
N THR A 221 3.23 22.07 9.68
CA THR A 221 3.57 22.40 11.07
C THR A 221 5.08 22.68 11.23
N ILE A 222 5.93 21.83 10.65
CA ILE A 222 7.39 21.96 10.67
C ILE A 222 7.83 22.60 9.36
N THR A 223 7.98 23.90 9.36
CA THR A 223 8.21 24.69 8.13
C THR A 223 9.66 24.73 7.67
N ARG A 224 10.62 24.31 8.51
CA ARG A 224 12.06 24.36 8.18
C ARG A 224 12.81 23.20 8.81
N ARG A 225 13.84 22.71 8.09
CA ARG A 225 14.72 21.63 8.56
C ARG A 225 16.18 21.88 8.20
N PRO A 226 17.15 21.40 9.02
CA PRO A 226 18.57 21.49 8.69
C PRO A 226 18.89 20.62 7.47
N GLY A 227 19.71 21.13 6.56
CA GLY A 227 20.27 20.35 5.44
C GLY A 227 21.65 19.79 5.79
N GLU A 228 22.13 18.85 4.99
CA GLU A 228 23.49 18.29 5.09
C GLU A 228 24.57 19.33 4.78
N ASP A 229 24.23 20.40 4.06
CA ASP A 229 25.07 21.55 3.76
C ASP A 229 25.24 22.53 4.95
N GLY A 230 24.63 22.20 6.09
CA GLY A 230 24.63 23.03 7.30
C GLY A 230 23.70 24.25 7.24
N GLN A 231 22.90 24.39 6.16
CA GLN A 231 21.90 25.44 6.04
C GLN A 231 20.52 24.93 6.47
N THR A 232 19.58 25.85 6.65
CA THR A 232 18.20 25.50 6.96
C THR A 232 17.35 25.67 5.71
N HIS A 233 16.68 24.60 5.30
CA HIS A 233 15.81 24.53 4.13
C HIS A 233 14.33 24.63 4.52
N GLU A 234 13.53 25.16 3.60
CA GLU A 234 12.08 25.24 3.74
C GLU A 234 11.45 23.88 3.45
N VAL A 235 10.47 23.48 4.27
CA VAL A 235 9.58 22.34 4.02
C VAL A 235 8.42 22.84 3.15
N THR A 236 8.24 22.26 1.96
CA THR A 236 7.30 22.79 0.96
C THR A 236 6.03 21.98 0.85
N ASN A 237 5.85 20.93 1.67
CA ASN A 237 4.69 20.05 1.65
C ASN A 237 4.03 19.89 3.04
N ASP A 238 2.88 19.23 3.06
CA ASP A 238 2.01 19.13 4.23
C ASP A 238 2.51 18.10 5.26
N ASP A 239 2.33 18.42 6.55
CA ASP A 239 2.52 17.54 7.69
C ASP A 239 1.20 16.91 8.16
N THR A 240 0.07 17.60 7.90
CA THR A 240 -1.26 17.15 8.29
C THR A 240 -2.25 17.38 7.15
N ALA A 241 -3.12 16.40 6.89
CA ALA A 241 -4.21 16.47 5.93
C ALA A 241 -5.54 16.07 6.60
N LEU A 242 -6.55 16.93 6.46
CA LEU A 242 -7.95 16.64 6.81
C LEU A 242 -8.76 16.57 5.52
N ILE A 243 -9.40 15.43 5.26
CA ILE A 243 -10.12 15.20 4.00
C ILE A 243 -11.54 14.71 4.30
N SER A 244 -12.54 15.28 3.66
CA SER A 244 -13.93 14.84 3.69
C SER A 244 -14.33 14.34 2.32
N LEU A 245 -14.92 13.14 2.27
CA LEU A 245 -15.22 12.42 1.03
C LEU A 245 -16.71 12.03 0.95
N ARG A 246 -17.20 11.89 -0.29
CA ARG A 246 -18.46 11.21 -0.63
C ARG A 246 -18.14 10.06 -1.59
N PHE A 247 -18.54 8.86 -1.21
CA PHE A 247 -18.45 7.68 -2.06
C PHE A 247 -19.55 7.64 -3.11
N ALA A 248 -19.30 6.95 -4.21
CA ALA A 248 -20.31 6.73 -5.26
C ALA A 248 -21.57 6.02 -4.73
N GLY A 249 -21.42 5.15 -3.72
CA GLY A 249 -22.52 4.52 -3.00
C GLY A 249 -23.28 5.42 -2.02
N GLY A 250 -22.91 6.71 -1.90
CA GLY A 250 -23.58 7.71 -1.07
C GLY A 250 -23.00 7.89 0.34
N ALA A 251 -22.20 6.95 0.84
CA ALA A 251 -21.58 7.06 2.15
C ALA A 251 -20.62 8.27 2.23
N LEU A 252 -20.58 8.92 3.40
CA LEU A 252 -19.63 9.99 3.70
C LEU A 252 -18.39 9.41 4.40
N ALA A 253 -17.23 10.06 4.27
CA ALA A 253 -16.07 9.72 5.09
C ALA A 253 -15.25 10.94 5.48
N SER A 254 -14.52 10.80 6.60
CA SER A 254 -13.50 11.73 7.02
C SER A 254 -12.16 10.99 7.18
N ILE A 255 -11.07 11.63 6.73
CA ILE A 255 -9.71 11.15 6.89
C ILE A 255 -8.90 12.20 7.65
N LEU A 256 -8.14 11.73 8.64
CA LEU A 256 -7.07 12.49 9.28
C LEU A 256 -5.75 11.77 9.01
N SER A 257 -4.82 12.42 8.33
CA SER A 257 -3.45 11.93 8.19
C SER A 257 -2.47 12.96 8.73
N SER A 258 -1.52 12.51 9.57
CA SER A 258 -0.49 13.40 10.13
C SER A 258 0.81 12.63 10.39
N ARG A 259 1.94 13.22 10.00
CA ARG A 259 3.28 12.70 10.28
C ARG A 259 3.98 13.37 11.47
N VAL A 260 3.22 14.21 12.21
CA VAL A 260 3.68 14.95 13.40
C VAL A 260 2.81 14.66 14.63
N GLY A 261 2.14 13.51 14.66
CA GLY A 261 1.29 13.06 15.75
C GLY A 261 2.10 12.50 16.92
N ALA A 262 2.46 13.35 17.89
CA ALA A 262 3.29 12.98 19.01
C ALA A 262 2.77 11.75 19.76
N GLY A 263 3.60 10.72 19.94
CA GLY A 263 3.26 9.47 20.61
C GLY A 263 2.49 8.46 19.76
N CYS A 264 2.31 8.74 18.47
CA CYS A 264 1.72 7.82 17.50
C CYS A 264 2.81 7.35 16.52
N PRO A 265 3.61 6.32 16.81
CA PRO A 265 4.69 5.90 15.92
C PRO A 265 4.19 5.40 14.55
N ILE A 266 3.15 4.60 14.53
CA ILE A 266 2.34 4.23 13.36
C ILE A 266 0.95 3.82 13.87
N GLU A 267 -0.08 4.56 13.46
CA GLU A 267 -1.47 4.24 13.80
C GLU A 267 -2.37 4.44 12.58
N LEU A 268 -2.78 3.33 11.96
CA LEU A 268 -3.80 3.32 10.91
C LEU A 268 -5.09 2.78 11.51
N GLY A 269 -6.17 3.55 11.40
CA GLY A 269 -7.50 3.17 11.86
C GLY A 269 -8.55 3.33 10.77
N LEU A 270 -9.54 2.43 10.80
CA LEU A 270 -10.65 2.38 9.86
C LEU A 270 -11.93 2.04 10.62
N GLU A 271 -12.98 2.84 10.48
CA GLU A 271 -14.31 2.55 11.00
C GLU A 271 -15.36 2.82 9.94
N VAL A 272 -16.34 1.93 9.81
CA VAL A 272 -17.48 2.08 8.91
C VAL A 272 -18.76 1.82 9.67
N PHE A 273 -19.70 2.76 9.60
CA PHE A 273 -20.99 2.73 10.25
C PHE A 273 -22.07 2.54 9.19
N GLY A 274 -22.89 1.52 9.39
CA GLY A 274 -24.00 1.18 8.52
C GLY A 274 -25.36 1.26 9.24
N SER A 275 -26.43 0.94 8.51
CA SER A 275 -27.81 1.03 9.02
C SER A 275 -28.13 0.04 10.14
N THR A 276 -27.42 -1.07 10.24
CA THR A 276 -27.65 -2.15 11.22
C THR A 276 -26.42 -2.54 12.01
N GLY A 277 -25.29 -1.87 11.83
CA GLY A 277 -24.07 -2.19 12.56
C GLY A 277 -22.89 -1.31 12.22
N HIS A 278 -21.74 -1.60 12.81
CA HIS A 278 -20.47 -0.97 12.46
C HIS A 278 -19.31 -1.94 12.55
N VAL A 279 -18.24 -1.62 11.86
CA VAL A 279 -16.95 -2.32 11.90
C VAL A 279 -15.85 -1.34 12.24
N ARG A 280 -14.81 -1.81 12.97
CA ARG A 280 -13.63 -1.02 13.30
C ARG A 280 -12.37 -1.88 13.25
N TYR A 281 -11.32 -1.32 12.70
CA TYR A 281 -9.96 -1.86 12.69
C TYR A 281 -8.98 -0.81 13.20
N ALA A 282 -7.94 -1.25 13.93
CA ALA A 282 -6.82 -0.41 14.37
C ALA A 282 -5.50 -1.18 14.22
N PHE A 283 -4.53 -0.59 13.55
CA PHE A 283 -3.25 -1.24 13.22
C PHE A 283 -2.38 -1.54 14.45
N ASN A 284 -2.53 -0.81 15.55
CA ASN A 284 -1.87 -1.13 16.82
C ASN A 284 -2.40 -2.44 17.47
N ARG A 285 -3.48 -3.02 16.91
CA ARG A 285 -4.04 -4.33 17.23
C ARG A 285 -4.31 -5.13 15.93
N PRO A 286 -3.27 -5.49 15.16
CA PRO A 286 -3.39 -5.88 13.75
C PRO A 286 -4.15 -7.19 13.55
N ASN A 287 -4.26 -8.03 14.59
CA ASN A 287 -4.86 -9.35 14.51
C ASN A 287 -6.31 -9.39 14.99
N GLU A 288 -6.96 -8.26 15.13
CA GLU A 288 -8.36 -8.21 15.52
C GLU A 288 -9.08 -7.05 14.85
N TRP A 289 -10.38 -7.20 14.74
CA TRP A 289 -11.27 -6.13 14.33
C TRP A 289 -12.57 -6.24 15.11
N ILE A 290 -13.34 -5.19 15.17
CA ILE A 290 -14.59 -5.12 15.91
C ILE A 290 -15.76 -5.13 14.93
N LEU A 291 -16.78 -5.96 15.27
CA LEU A 291 -18.06 -6.01 14.59
C LEU A 291 -19.16 -5.77 15.62
N TYR A 292 -19.98 -4.77 15.38
CA TYR A 292 -21.27 -4.58 16.04
C TYR A 292 -22.39 -4.82 15.02
N GLN A 293 -23.40 -5.58 15.43
CA GLN A 293 -24.62 -5.81 14.66
C GLN A 293 -25.81 -5.65 15.58
N LYS A 294 -26.74 -4.79 15.18
CA LYS A 294 -27.99 -4.57 15.90
C LYS A 294 -28.82 -5.86 15.91
N ASP A 295 -29.46 -6.13 17.01
CA ASP A 295 -30.41 -7.24 17.18
C ASP A 295 -29.80 -8.67 17.11
N LEU A 296 -28.48 -8.82 17.20
CA LEU A 296 -27.82 -10.13 17.26
C LEU A 296 -27.43 -10.58 18.69
N GLY A 297 -27.80 -9.83 19.70
CA GLY A 297 -27.54 -10.15 21.11
C GLY A 297 -28.78 -10.61 21.86
N GLU A 298 -28.58 -11.20 23.06
CA GLU A 298 -29.63 -11.32 24.07
C GLU A 298 -30.17 -9.90 24.42
N PRO A 299 -31.45 -9.74 24.69
CA PRO A 299 -32.01 -8.45 25.11
C PRO A 299 -31.21 -7.84 26.27
N GLY A 300 -30.67 -6.63 26.05
CA GLY A 300 -29.81 -5.93 27.02
C GLY A 300 -28.32 -6.24 26.94
N THR A 301 -27.84 -6.97 25.91
CA THR A 301 -26.43 -7.30 25.67
C THR A 301 -25.91 -6.80 24.34
N ASP A 302 -26.34 -5.63 23.91
CA ASP A 302 -25.88 -4.99 22.66
C ASP A 302 -24.42 -4.53 22.77
N ALA A 303 -23.48 -5.48 22.64
CA ALA A 303 -22.05 -5.19 22.73
C ALA A 303 -21.33 -5.50 21.41
N PRO A 304 -20.33 -4.68 21.03
CA PRO A 304 -19.44 -5.03 19.93
C PRO A 304 -18.66 -6.32 20.22
N ARG A 305 -18.47 -7.14 19.18
CA ARG A 305 -17.68 -8.37 19.27
C ARG A 305 -16.29 -8.12 18.70
N THR A 306 -15.26 -8.59 19.41
CA THR A 306 -13.91 -8.66 18.86
C THR A 306 -13.78 -9.93 18.01
N ILE A 307 -13.43 -9.77 16.76
CA ILE A 307 -13.19 -10.85 15.80
C ILE A 307 -11.68 -11.02 15.64
N ILE A 308 -11.20 -12.24 15.84
CA ILE A 308 -9.81 -12.61 15.64
C ILE A 308 -9.75 -13.52 14.41
N PRO A 309 -9.07 -13.10 13.30
CA PRO A 309 -8.86 -13.96 12.15
C PRO A 309 -8.17 -15.27 12.52
N GLY A 310 -8.53 -16.33 11.83
CA GLY A 310 -7.95 -17.65 12.01
C GLY A 310 -7.59 -18.29 10.66
N PRO A 311 -7.22 -19.57 10.63
CA PRO A 311 -6.70 -20.25 9.43
C PRO A 311 -7.58 -20.19 8.18
N SER A 312 -8.89 -20.02 8.33
CA SER A 312 -9.80 -19.84 7.20
C SER A 312 -9.86 -18.41 6.64
N ALA A 313 -9.24 -17.45 7.30
CA ALA A 313 -9.17 -16.08 6.79
C ALA A 313 -8.19 -15.98 5.62
N ARG A 314 -8.51 -15.11 4.64
CA ARG A 314 -7.58 -14.77 3.56
C ARG A 314 -6.27 -14.25 4.16
N TYR A 315 -5.15 -14.56 3.52
CA TYR A 315 -3.82 -14.07 3.90
C TYR A 315 -3.33 -14.55 5.28
N PHE A 316 -3.93 -15.59 5.84
CA PHE A 316 -3.53 -16.13 7.13
C PHE A 316 -2.63 -17.38 6.98
N THR A 317 -3.14 -18.47 6.42
CA THR A 317 -2.46 -19.77 6.43
C THR A 317 -1.17 -19.78 5.59
N ASP A 318 -1.21 -19.16 4.42
CA ASP A 318 -0.10 -19.21 3.46
C ASP A 318 1.05 -18.24 3.79
N THR A 319 0.91 -17.41 4.81
CA THR A 319 1.88 -16.35 5.12
C THR A 319 2.73 -16.63 6.36
N MET A 320 2.41 -17.66 7.12
CA MET A 320 3.11 -17.99 8.36
C MET A 320 3.41 -19.50 8.46
N PRO A 321 4.52 -19.88 9.12
CA PRO A 321 4.96 -21.28 9.16
C PRO A 321 4.10 -22.16 10.06
N MET A 322 3.32 -21.57 10.96
CA MET A 322 2.46 -22.30 11.92
C MET A 322 1.11 -21.61 12.03
N ALA A 323 0.30 -21.79 10.99
CA ALA A 323 -1.04 -21.23 10.91
C ALA A 323 -2.01 -22.02 11.83
N ALA A 324 -2.17 -21.56 13.05
CA ALA A 324 -3.08 -22.14 14.02
C ALA A 324 -4.02 -21.07 14.59
N ARG A 325 -5.20 -21.51 15.06
CA ARG A 325 -6.15 -20.60 15.71
C ARG A 325 -5.51 -19.99 16.96
N GLY A 326 -5.53 -18.67 17.05
CA GLY A 326 -4.92 -17.89 18.14
C GLY A 326 -3.50 -17.40 17.86
N ASN A 327 -2.83 -17.88 16.79
CA ASN A 327 -1.61 -17.26 16.33
C ASN A 327 -1.92 -15.95 15.60
N ALA A 328 -0.94 -15.06 15.56
CA ALA A 328 -1.08 -13.70 15.05
C ALA A 328 -0.29 -13.53 13.76
N THR A 329 -0.85 -12.80 12.80
CA THR A 329 -0.11 -12.26 11.65
C THR A 329 0.34 -10.83 11.94
N GLY A 330 1.41 -10.39 11.31
CA GLY A 330 1.92 -9.02 11.45
C GLY A 330 2.07 -8.30 10.10
N TYR A 331 2.73 -7.15 10.16
CA TYR A 331 2.95 -6.34 8.95
C TYR A 331 3.89 -7.03 7.95
N GLY A 332 4.82 -7.85 8.43
CA GLY A 332 5.70 -8.65 7.56
C GLY A 332 4.93 -9.66 6.70
N GLU A 333 3.97 -10.36 7.30
CA GLU A 333 3.12 -11.33 6.60
C GLU A 333 2.21 -10.66 5.55
N ALA A 334 1.87 -9.39 5.72
CA ALA A 334 1.16 -8.64 4.68
C ALA A 334 2.01 -8.48 3.40
N PHE A 335 3.33 -8.29 3.51
CA PHE A 335 4.23 -8.31 2.37
C PHE A 335 4.37 -9.70 1.76
N VAL A 336 4.39 -10.76 2.57
CA VAL A 336 4.36 -12.13 2.05
C VAL A 336 3.10 -12.36 1.21
N ALA A 337 1.92 -12.03 1.75
CA ALA A 337 0.66 -12.13 1.02
C ALA A 337 0.64 -11.31 -0.27
N GLN A 338 1.22 -10.10 -0.23
CA GLN A 338 1.32 -9.23 -1.41
C GLN A 338 2.16 -9.86 -2.53
N MET A 339 3.31 -10.47 -2.20
CA MET A 339 4.15 -11.12 -3.19
C MET A 339 3.52 -12.44 -3.69
N GLN A 340 2.80 -13.17 -2.83
CA GLN A 340 2.02 -14.32 -3.25
C GLN A 340 0.92 -13.96 -4.24
N GLU A 341 0.18 -12.87 -4.01
CA GLU A 341 -0.83 -12.37 -4.95
C GLU A 341 -0.21 -11.92 -6.28
N LEU A 342 0.94 -11.23 -6.25
CA LEU A 342 1.67 -10.85 -7.46
C LEU A 342 2.07 -12.09 -8.28
N LEU A 343 2.71 -13.06 -7.64
CA LEU A 343 3.15 -14.28 -8.32
C LEU A 343 1.99 -15.10 -8.86
N ARG A 344 0.87 -15.19 -8.12
CA ARG A 344 -0.37 -15.82 -8.64
C ARG A 344 -0.91 -15.10 -9.86
N ALA A 345 -0.96 -13.77 -9.83
CA ALA A 345 -1.41 -12.95 -10.95
C ALA A 345 -0.53 -13.17 -12.19
N VAL A 346 0.80 -13.21 -12.00
CA VAL A 346 1.76 -13.51 -13.08
C VAL A 346 1.55 -14.90 -13.66
N VAL A 347 1.34 -15.92 -12.82
CA VAL A 347 1.13 -17.29 -13.27
C VAL A 347 -0.21 -17.45 -14.01
N ALA A 348 -1.25 -16.76 -13.56
CA ALA A 348 -2.58 -16.80 -14.12
C ALA A 348 -2.75 -15.87 -15.35
N GLY A 349 -1.86 -14.90 -15.55
CA GLY A 349 -2.04 -13.83 -16.55
C GLY A 349 -3.19 -12.88 -16.20
N GLU A 350 -3.48 -12.69 -14.92
CA GLU A 350 -4.61 -11.89 -14.43
C GLU A 350 -4.09 -10.65 -13.66
N PRO A 351 -4.84 -9.53 -13.68
CA PRO A 351 -4.44 -8.35 -12.90
C PRO A 351 -4.68 -8.56 -11.40
N MET A 352 -3.85 -7.92 -10.57
CA MET A 352 -4.11 -7.78 -9.13
C MET A 352 -5.26 -6.77 -8.87
N ASP A 353 -5.92 -6.91 -7.72
CA ASP A 353 -6.91 -5.93 -7.24
C ASP A 353 -6.29 -4.55 -6.89
N THR A 354 -4.96 -4.50 -6.74
CA THR A 354 -4.14 -3.28 -6.63
C THR A 354 -3.43 -2.94 -7.94
N SER A 355 -4.03 -3.24 -9.10
CA SER A 355 -3.47 -2.90 -10.41
C SER A 355 -3.17 -1.39 -10.53
N PHE A 356 -2.31 -1.00 -11.48
CA PHE A 356 -2.06 0.43 -11.76
C PHE A 356 -3.36 1.20 -12.03
N LYS A 357 -4.36 0.60 -12.68
CA LYS A 357 -5.69 1.21 -12.86
C LYS A 357 -6.38 1.47 -11.52
N ALA A 358 -6.30 0.53 -10.59
CA ALA A 358 -6.86 0.70 -9.25
C ALA A 358 -6.11 1.81 -8.48
N ALA A 359 -4.78 1.80 -8.51
CA ALA A 359 -3.97 2.82 -7.86
C ALA A 359 -4.15 4.22 -8.48
N ALA A 360 -4.33 4.31 -9.80
CA ALA A 360 -4.62 5.57 -10.46
C ALA A 360 -5.97 6.19 -10.02
N ARG A 361 -6.97 5.37 -9.60
CA ARG A 361 -8.19 5.90 -8.97
C ARG A 361 -7.87 6.62 -7.67
N THR A 362 -7.10 6.00 -6.79
CA THR A 362 -6.63 6.61 -5.54
C THR A 362 -5.86 7.91 -5.81
N MET A 363 -5.00 7.95 -6.83
CA MET A 363 -4.27 9.17 -7.20
C MET A 363 -5.20 10.29 -7.70
N ARG A 364 -6.29 9.98 -8.43
CA ARG A 364 -7.30 10.98 -8.79
C ARG A 364 -8.02 11.56 -7.59
N VAL A 365 -8.26 10.76 -6.54
CA VAL A 365 -8.81 11.28 -5.26
C VAL A 365 -7.82 12.24 -4.60
N VAL A 366 -6.53 11.93 -4.63
CA VAL A 366 -5.48 12.83 -4.11
C VAL A 366 -5.45 14.14 -4.91
N ASP A 367 -5.47 14.09 -6.25
CA ASP A 367 -5.51 15.31 -7.08
C ASP A 367 -6.75 16.16 -6.77
N ALA A 368 -7.91 15.53 -6.64
CA ALA A 368 -9.14 16.22 -6.26
C ALA A 368 -9.08 16.83 -4.85
N ALA A 369 -8.38 16.17 -3.92
CA ALA A 369 -8.16 16.70 -2.57
C ALA A 369 -7.20 17.91 -2.59
N LEU A 370 -6.13 17.85 -3.35
CA LEU A 370 -5.21 18.97 -3.56
C LEU A 370 -5.93 20.17 -4.21
N ALA A 371 -6.75 19.93 -5.23
CA ALA A 371 -7.58 20.97 -5.87
C ALA A 371 -8.59 21.56 -4.86
N SER A 372 -9.28 20.73 -4.07
CA SER A 372 -10.22 21.17 -3.05
C SER A 372 -9.56 22.05 -1.99
N ALA A 373 -8.35 21.70 -1.55
CA ALA A 373 -7.58 22.50 -0.60
C ALA A 373 -7.19 23.87 -1.17
N SER A 374 -6.77 23.92 -2.42
CA SER A 374 -6.37 25.16 -3.11
C SER A 374 -7.56 26.07 -3.43
N GLU A 375 -8.63 25.49 -3.98
CA GLU A 375 -9.79 26.22 -4.49
C GLU A 375 -10.86 26.47 -3.41
N ARG A 376 -10.74 25.81 -2.24
CA ARG A 376 -11.67 25.89 -1.11
C ARG A 376 -13.12 25.57 -1.50
N ARG A 377 -13.30 24.56 -2.34
CA ARG A 377 -14.61 24.07 -2.79
C ARG A 377 -14.62 22.55 -2.95
N PRO A 378 -15.80 21.92 -3.01
CA PRO A 378 -15.91 20.52 -3.39
C PRO A 378 -15.39 20.27 -4.82
N VAL A 379 -14.79 19.09 -5.02
CA VAL A 379 -14.25 18.65 -6.32
C VAL A 379 -14.73 17.24 -6.63
N VAL A 380 -15.38 17.06 -7.77
CA VAL A 380 -15.80 15.75 -8.28
C VAL A 380 -14.56 14.98 -8.73
N VAL A 381 -14.43 13.73 -8.29
CA VAL A 381 -13.33 12.85 -8.71
C VAL A 381 -13.59 12.40 -10.15
N ALA A 382 -12.63 12.65 -11.04
CA ALA A 382 -12.74 12.27 -12.44
C ALA A 382 -12.92 10.74 -12.57
N ARG A 383 -13.87 10.32 -13.39
CA ARG A 383 -14.02 8.90 -13.78
C ARG A 383 -12.89 8.50 -14.74
N ALA A 384 -12.52 7.20 -14.73
CA ALA A 384 -11.52 6.66 -15.65
C ALA A 384 -12.03 6.66 -17.08
#